data_8ade6efaf8557379462309468664335e
#
_entry.id   8ade6efaf8557379462309468664335e
#
_cell.length_a   1.000
_cell.length_b   1.000
_cell.length_c   1.000
_cell.angle_alpha   90.00
_cell.angle_beta   90.00
_cell.angle_gamma   90.00
#
_symmetry.space_group_name_H-M   'P 1'
#
loop_
_entity.id
_entity.type
_entity.pdbx_description
1 polymer ?
#
loop_
_entity_poly.entity_id
_entity_poly.type
_entity_poly.pdbx_seq_one_letter_code
_entity_poly.pdbx_strand_id
1 'polypeptide(L)'
;MSKLAFGSNHMLAVMAEIARSSDGRFSTPSISSATGLPASTIHALFKRLKQLGLVRRTDEVTADRIRIYQRAVHPTWEYALRLEAEADARAAGTFTIEWEPATATR
;
A
#
# COMPACT_ATOMS: atom_id res chain seq x y z
N MET A 1 15.37 9.40 -2.99
CA MET A 1 14.58 9.18 -3.61
C MET A 1 14.23 7.90 -3.90
N SER A 2 13.54 7.26 -3.41
CA SER A 2 13.27 6.00 -3.59
C SER A 2 12.23 5.69 -4.50
N LYS A 3 12.05 6.48 -5.44
CA LYS A 3 11.10 6.21 -6.42
C LYS A 3 11.42 4.98 -7.19
N LEU A 4 12.65 4.53 -7.14
CA LEU A 4 13.08 3.48 -8.01
C LEU A 4 12.37 2.16 -7.80
N ALA A 5 12.05 1.82 -6.60
CA ALA A 5 11.49 0.50 -6.33
C ALA A 5 10.11 0.30 -6.88
N PHE A 6 9.29 1.33 -6.91
CA PHE A 6 7.90 1.20 -7.31
C PHE A 6 7.50 2.22 -8.33
N GLY A 7 8.42 2.94 -8.87
CA GLY A 7 8.11 4.09 -9.69
C GLY A 7 7.52 5.22 -8.86
N SER A 8 7.12 4.96 -7.62
CA SER A 8 6.54 5.96 -6.75
C SER A 8 6.48 5.44 -5.33
N ASN A 9 6.94 6.24 -4.39
CA ASN A 9 6.80 5.90 -3.00
C ASN A 9 5.36 5.97 -2.56
N HIS A 10 4.54 6.72 -3.29
CA HIS A 10 3.15 6.91 -2.90
C HIS A 10 2.38 5.61 -2.96
N MET A 11 2.63 4.76 -3.93
CA MET A 11 1.92 3.50 -4.02
C MET A 11 2.20 2.63 -2.80
N LEU A 12 3.45 2.55 -2.37
CA LEU A 12 3.77 1.75 -1.20
C LEU A 12 3.11 2.31 0.05
N ALA A 13 3.16 3.64 0.24
CA ALA A 13 2.53 4.26 1.39
C ALA A 13 1.03 3.99 1.42
N VAL A 14 0.37 4.09 0.28
CA VAL A 14 -1.06 3.85 0.19
C VAL A 14 -1.38 2.38 0.47
N MET A 15 -0.63 1.46 -0.13
CA MET A 15 -0.88 0.04 0.10
C MET A 15 -0.64 -0.35 1.55
N ALA A 16 0.36 0.23 2.19
CA ALA A 16 0.62 -0.09 3.59
C ALA A 16 -0.53 0.40 4.48
N GLU A 17 -1.08 1.58 4.19
CA GLU A 17 -2.22 2.07 4.96
C GLU A 17 -3.47 1.22 4.73
N ILE A 18 -3.70 0.78 3.51
CA ILE A 18 -4.79 -0.13 3.22
C ILE A 18 -4.59 -1.43 4.01
N ALA A 19 -3.37 -1.91 4.07
CA ALA A 19 -3.06 -3.15 4.78
C ALA A 19 -3.33 -3.02 6.30
N ARG A 20 -3.21 -1.81 6.84
CA ARG A 20 -3.44 -1.59 8.25
C ARG A 20 -4.91 -1.50 8.62
N SER A 21 -5.80 -1.42 7.64
CA SER A 21 -7.23 -1.34 7.92
C SER A 21 -7.66 -2.62 8.60
N SER A 22 -8.22 -2.53 9.78
CA SER A 22 -8.49 -3.73 10.58
C SER A 22 -9.55 -4.62 9.96
N ASP A 23 -10.51 -4.05 9.26
CA ASP A 23 -11.59 -4.81 8.66
C ASP A 23 -11.49 -4.87 7.13
N GLY A 24 -10.39 -4.42 6.57
CA GLY A 24 -10.20 -4.43 5.13
C GLY A 24 -10.97 -3.35 4.39
N ARG A 25 -11.56 -2.40 5.12
CA ARG A 25 -12.39 -1.35 4.53
C ARG A 25 -11.73 -0.01 4.74
N PHE A 26 -11.80 0.84 3.75
CA PHE A 26 -11.11 2.12 3.79
C PHE A 26 -11.78 3.09 2.83
N SER A 27 -11.40 4.35 2.91
CA SER A 27 -11.97 5.39 2.06
C SER A 27 -10.86 6.31 1.57
N THR A 28 -11.14 7.10 0.54
CA THR A 28 -10.18 8.08 0.07
C THR A 28 -9.79 9.05 1.19
N PRO A 29 -10.73 9.64 1.94
CA PRO A 29 -10.32 10.55 3.01
C PRO A 29 -9.49 9.88 4.09
N SER A 30 -9.80 8.62 4.44
CA SER A 30 -9.03 7.96 5.50
C SER A 30 -7.59 7.71 5.06
N ILE A 31 -7.38 7.31 3.82
CA ILE A 31 -6.04 7.07 3.31
C ILE A 31 -5.31 8.40 3.10
N SER A 32 -6.02 9.42 2.61
CA SER A 32 -5.42 10.74 2.44
C SER A 32 -4.94 11.30 3.78
N SER A 33 -5.76 11.14 4.82
CA SER A 33 -5.39 11.62 6.15
C SER A 33 -4.17 10.86 6.70
N ALA A 34 -4.12 9.56 6.48
CA ALA A 34 -3.02 8.75 7.01
C ALA A 34 -1.71 8.97 6.26
N THR A 35 -1.78 9.25 4.96
CA THR A 35 -0.56 9.37 4.15
C THR A 35 -0.15 10.81 3.91
N GLY A 36 -1.05 11.75 4.09
CA GLY A 36 -0.78 13.14 3.75
C GLY A 36 -0.84 13.43 2.27
N LEU A 37 -1.29 12.47 1.46
CA LEU A 37 -1.36 12.66 0.00
C LEU A 37 -2.68 13.29 -0.40
N PRO A 38 -2.69 14.09 -1.46
CA PRO A 38 -3.95 14.69 -1.92
C PRO A 38 -4.89 13.65 -2.50
N ALA A 39 -6.18 13.93 -2.42
CA ALA A 39 -7.21 13.00 -2.87
C ALA A 39 -7.02 12.59 -4.33
N SER A 40 -6.59 13.51 -5.19
CA SER A 40 -6.39 13.18 -6.59
C SER A 40 -5.33 12.09 -6.78
N THR A 41 -4.26 12.15 -5.99
CA THR A 41 -3.23 11.11 -6.02
C THR A 41 -3.79 9.78 -5.53
N ILE A 42 -4.58 9.82 -4.45
CA ILE A 42 -5.19 8.62 -3.91
C ILE A 42 -6.12 7.98 -4.94
N HIS A 43 -6.96 8.79 -5.59
CA HIS A 43 -7.88 8.26 -6.60
C HIS A 43 -7.15 7.59 -7.75
N ALA A 44 -6.04 8.17 -8.20
CA ALA A 44 -5.26 7.59 -9.29
C ALA A 44 -4.68 6.24 -8.87
N LEU A 45 -4.20 6.13 -7.64
CA LEU A 45 -3.63 4.88 -7.15
C LEU A 45 -4.72 3.84 -6.91
N PHE A 46 -5.87 4.25 -6.39
CA PHE A 46 -6.99 3.33 -6.23
C PHE A 46 -7.44 2.77 -7.58
N LYS A 47 -7.45 3.61 -8.61
CA LYS A 47 -7.83 3.14 -9.93
C LYS A 47 -6.89 2.02 -10.40
N ARG A 48 -5.60 2.18 -10.17
CA ARG A 48 -4.64 1.15 -10.54
C ARG A 48 -4.86 -0.12 -9.73
N LEU A 49 -5.10 -0.01 -8.44
CA LEU A 49 -5.33 -1.16 -7.60
C LEU A 49 -6.62 -1.88 -7.99
N LYS A 50 -7.65 -1.13 -8.41
CA LYS A 50 -8.87 -1.73 -8.92
C LYS A 50 -8.59 -2.51 -10.20
N GLN A 51 -7.80 -1.95 -11.08
CA GLN A 51 -7.47 -2.62 -12.34
C GLN A 51 -6.72 -3.92 -12.09
N LEU A 52 -5.94 -3.97 -11.01
CA LEU A 52 -5.21 -5.18 -10.65
C LEU A 52 -6.06 -6.17 -9.85
N GLY A 53 -7.28 -5.80 -9.53
CA GLY A 53 -8.15 -6.69 -8.76
C GLY A 53 -7.84 -6.75 -7.28
N LEU A 54 -7.10 -5.77 -6.77
CA LEU A 54 -6.68 -5.79 -5.37
C LEU A 54 -7.61 -5.03 -4.45
N VAL A 55 -8.38 -4.09 -4.99
CA VAL A 55 -9.40 -3.37 -4.21
C VAL A 55 -10.65 -3.25 -5.06
N ARG A 56 -11.77 -3.03 -4.41
CA ARG A 56 -13.01 -2.77 -5.11
C ARG A 56 -13.79 -1.70 -4.38
N ARG A 57 -14.60 -0.97 -5.13
CA ARG A 57 -15.52 -0.02 -4.56
C ARG A 57 -16.78 -0.78 -4.12
N THR A 58 -17.23 -0.54 -2.92
CA THR A 58 -18.44 -1.20 -2.42
C THR A 58 -19.65 -0.30 -2.66
N ASP A 59 -20.82 -0.82 -2.33
CA ASP A 59 -22.03 -0.01 -2.39
C ASP A 59 -22.21 0.81 -1.13
N GLU A 60 -21.32 0.66 -0.18
CA GLU A 60 -21.46 1.30 1.10
C GLU A 60 -21.01 2.75 1.03
N VAL A 61 -21.80 3.63 1.60
CA VAL A 61 -21.53 5.06 1.63
C VAL A 61 -21.82 5.52 3.04
N THR A 62 -20.93 6.31 3.62
CA THR A 62 -21.13 6.82 4.97
C THR A 62 -22.19 7.91 4.98
N ALA A 63 -22.55 8.37 6.17
CA ALA A 63 -23.50 9.46 6.32
C ALA A 63 -23.01 10.73 5.61
N ASP A 64 -21.69 10.91 5.51
CA ASP A 64 -21.12 12.06 4.82
C ASP A 64 -20.91 11.80 3.34
N ARG A 65 -21.55 10.76 2.82
CA ARG A 65 -21.48 10.40 1.39
C ARG A 65 -20.09 10.00 0.94
N ILE A 66 -19.31 9.42 1.83
CA ILE A 66 -17.99 8.95 1.50
C ILE A 66 -18.08 7.49 1.10
N ARG A 67 -17.60 7.18 -0.08
CA ARG A 67 -17.64 5.82 -0.61
C ARG A 67 -16.62 4.95 0.10
N ILE A 68 -17.03 3.76 0.49
CA ILE A 68 -16.14 2.80 1.14
C ILE A 68 -15.60 1.83 0.10
N TYR A 69 -14.31 1.53 0.22
CA TYR A 69 -13.62 0.55 -0.61
C TYR A 69 -13.26 -0.64 0.25
N GLN A 70 -12.97 -1.75 -0.38
CA GLN A 70 -12.60 -2.97 0.33
C GLN A 70 -11.40 -3.60 -0.37
N ARG A 71 -10.46 -4.12 0.42
CA ARG A 71 -9.30 -4.78 -0.16
C ARG A 71 -9.61 -6.26 -0.38
N ALA A 72 -8.99 -6.84 -1.40
CA ALA A 72 -9.08 -8.27 -1.65
C ALA A 72 -8.23 -9.04 -0.66
N VAL A 73 -8.52 -10.30 -0.48
CA VAL A 73 -7.64 -11.18 0.29
C VAL A 73 -6.47 -11.53 -0.62
N HIS A 74 -5.29 -11.04 -0.30
CA HIS A 74 -4.14 -11.20 -1.16
C HIS A 74 -2.87 -10.98 -0.35
N PRO A 75 -1.81 -11.73 -0.59
CA PRO A 75 -0.56 -11.57 0.17
C PRO A 75 0.16 -10.25 -0.07
N THR A 76 -0.25 -9.50 -1.10
CA THR A 76 0.40 -8.23 -1.39
C THR A 76 0.35 -7.25 -0.21
N TRP A 77 -0.67 -7.36 0.65
CA TRP A 77 -0.81 -6.41 1.76
C TRP A 77 0.26 -6.65 2.81
N GLU A 78 0.53 -7.90 3.13
CA GLU A 78 1.62 -8.22 4.06
C GLU A 78 2.95 -7.83 3.47
N TYR A 79 3.10 -8.03 2.17
CA TYR A 79 4.32 -7.68 1.50
C TYR A 79 4.55 -6.17 1.52
N ALA A 80 3.49 -5.39 1.34
CA ALA A 80 3.61 -3.94 1.40
C ALA A 80 4.08 -3.47 2.79
N LEU A 81 3.54 -4.08 3.85
CA LEU A 81 3.98 -3.74 5.19
C LEU A 81 5.44 -4.10 5.42
N ARG A 82 5.87 -5.23 4.89
CA ARG A 82 7.26 -5.64 5.00
C ARG A 82 8.17 -4.67 4.25
N LEU A 83 7.78 -4.28 3.05
CA LEU A 83 8.60 -3.36 2.27
C LEU A 83 8.68 -1.99 2.94
N GLU A 84 7.60 -1.56 3.57
CA GLU A 84 7.63 -0.31 4.29
C GLU A 84 8.59 -0.39 5.48
N ALA A 85 8.54 -1.48 6.22
CA ALA A 85 9.45 -1.67 7.35
C ALA A 85 10.90 -1.69 6.88
N GLU A 86 11.17 -2.30 5.74
CA GLU A 86 12.52 -2.31 5.18
C GLU A 86 12.96 -0.92 4.77
N ALA A 87 12.06 -0.14 4.19
CA ALA A 87 12.38 1.23 3.82
C ALA A 87 12.72 2.07 5.05
N ASP A 88 11.95 1.88 6.13
CA ASP A 88 12.22 2.58 7.38
C ASP A 88 13.56 2.16 7.98
N ALA A 89 13.89 0.88 7.91
CA ALA A 89 15.15 0.39 8.43
C ALA A 89 16.32 0.93 7.62
N ARG A 90 16.16 1.07 6.29
CA ARG A 90 17.21 1.69 5.48
C ARG A 90 17.42 3.13 5.87
N ALA A 91 16.34 3.86 6.08
CA ALA A 91 16.45 5.26 6.48
C ALA A 91 17.10 5.40 7.85
N ALA A 92 16.88 4.43 8.74
CA ALA A 92 17.49 4.45 10.05
C ALA A 92 18.91 3.87 10.07
N GLY A 93 19.37 3.31 8.97
CA GLY A 93 20.70 2.72 8.91
C GLY A 93 20.81 1.35 9.54
N THR A 94 19.67 0.70 9.81
CA THR A 94 19.69 -0.59 10.48
C THR A 94 19.33 -1.74 9.55
N PHE A 95 19.03 -1.46 8.30
CA PHE A 95 18.61 -2.51 7.39
C PHE A 95 19.81 -3.36 6.94
N THR A 96 19.61 -4.65 6.94
CA THR A 96 20.61 -5.60 6.46
C THR A 96 19.93 -6.58 5.53
N ILE A 97 20.54 -6.81 4.38
CA ILE A 97 19.98 -7.76 3.42
C ILE A 97 20.65 -9.10 3.62
N GLU A 98 19.82 -10.13 3.69
CA GLU A 98 20.32 -11.47 3.73
C GLU A 98 20.34 -12.00 2.33
N TRP A 99 21.48 -12.42 1.84
CA TRP A 99 21.59 -12.92 0.49
C TRP A 99 21.48 -14.43 0.49
N GLU A 100 20.80 -14.96 -0.51
CA GLU A 100 20.73 -16.40 -0.64
C GLU A 100 22.10 -16.92 -0.99
N PRO A 101 22.48 -18.08 -0.48
CA PRO A 101 23.76 -18.64 -0.84
C PRO A 101 23.83 -18.91 -2.33
N ALA A 102 25.03 -18.74 -2.85
CA ALA A 102 25.20 -18.98 -4.24
C ALA A 102 25.23 -20.45 -4.42
N THR A 103 24.23 -21.06 -4.62
CA THR A 103 24.24 -22.41 -4.70
C THR A 103 24.66 -22.88 -5.91
N ALA A 104 24.72 -22.23 -6.67
CA ALA A 104 25.20 -22.56 -7.83
C ALA A 104 24.87 -23.81 -8.23
N THR A 105 24.47 -24.23 -7.80
CA THR A 105 24.19 -25.28 -8.14
C THR A 105 23.45 -25.41 -9.11
N ARG A 106 23.31 -24.95 -9.57
CA ARG A 106 22.59 -25.08 -10.48
C ARG A 106 23.01 -25.01 -11.35
#